data_a681a5ef0cad40c5be3e9dc70bff370e
#
_entry.id   a681a5ef0cad40c5be3e9dc70bff370e
#
_cell.length_a   1.000
_cell.length_b   1.000
_cell.length_c   1.000
_cell.angle_alpha   90.00
_cell.angle_beta   90.00
_cell.angle_gamma   90.00
#
_symmetry.space_group_name_H-M   'P 1'
#
loop_
_entity.id
_entity.type
_entity.pdbx_description
1 polymer ?
#
loop_
_entity_poly.entity_id
_entity_poly.type
_entity_poly.pdbx_seq_one_letter_code
_entity_poly.pdbx_strand_id
1 'polypeptide(L)'
;MALYRIADFLWDIEARYDTVPRACASYRVEDGKADFVIRVTEEMLMEEHQKMPENSLSYTENICVCRAVCNTASAHGAMLLHAATVMTGGKAYAFSAPSGTGKSTHIRLWKRVYGDAVTILNGDKPLLREKDGELIAYGTPWCGKEGWQTNAKAPLSGLCFLERGEENKIRRLSPSEAVDRVFRQMLKPKDARGVAETLRLADLMIRKIPVFLLSCNISEEAARLSYGALTEKKG
;
A
#
# COMPACT_ATOMS: atom_id res chain seq x y z
N MET A 1 0.42 6.53 -25.43
CA MET A 1 0.69 7.30 -24.19
C MET A 1 -0.61 7.47 -23.46
N ALA A 2 -0.62 7.22 -22.16
CA ALA A 2 -1.80 7.43 -21.35
C ALA A 2 -1.41 8.08 -20.02
N LEU A 3 -2.23 9.08 -19.60
CA LEU A 3 -2.04 9.82 -18.36
C LEU A 3 -2.85 9.20 -17.23
N TYR A 4 -2.21 9.06 -16.07
CA TYR A 4 -2.81 8.49 -14.87
C TYR A 4 -2.52 9.35 -13.65
N ARG A 5 -3.53 9.63 -12.84
CA ARG A 5 -3.36 10.34 -11.56
C ARG A 5 -3.29 9.33 -10.43
N ILE A 6 -2.07 9.05 -9.97
CA ILE A 6 -1.80 8.10 -8.88
C ILE A 6 -1.10 8.85 -7.75
N ALA A 7 -1.66 8.83 -6.57
CA ALA A 7 -1.16 9.49 -5.36
C ALA A 7 -0.91 11.01 -5.57
N ASP A 8 -1.84 11.70 -6.22
CA ASP A 8 -1.78 13.12 -6.59
C ASP A 8 -0.63 13.51 -7.54
N PHE A 9 0.12 12.56 -8.07
CA PHE A 9 1.05 12.77 -9.18
C PHE A 9 0.41 12.42 -10.51
N LEU A 10 0.79 13.12 -11.56
CA LEU A 10 0.37 12.84 -12.92
C LEU A 10 1.48 12.09 -13.67
N TRP A 11 1.19 10.85 -14.03
CA TRP A 11 2.11 9.91 -14.65
C TRP A 11 1.77 9.74 -16.12
N ASP A 12 2.74 9.91 -17.01
CA ASP A 12 2.67 9.43 -18.39
C ASP A 12 3.28 8.03 -18.44
N ILE A 13 2.44 7.01 -18.57
CA ILE A 13 2.87 5.61 -18.61
C ILE A 13 2.65 5.05 -19.99
N GLU A 14 3.72 4.58 -20.62
CA GLU A 14 3.65 3.80 -21.84
C GLU A 14 3.73 2.31 -21.50
N ALA A 15 2.74 1.57 -21.93
CA ALA A 15 2.67 0.12 -21.73
C ALA A 15 2.59 -0.59 -23.07
N ARG A 16 3.25 -1.73 -23.20
CA ARG A 16 3.24 -2.61 -24.38
C ARG A 16 2.07 -3.58 -24.35
N TYR A 17 1.68 -3.96 -23.12
CA TYR A 17 0.62 -4.93 -22.88
C TYR A 17 -0.57 -4.27 -22.18
N ASP A 18 -1.69 -4.94 -22.17
CA ASP A 18 -2.96 -4.42 -21.66
C ASP A 18 -3.16 -4.54 -20.14
N THR A 19 -2.28 -5.26 -19.43
CA THR A 19 -2.38 -5.42 -17.97
C THR A 19 -2.22 -4.07 -17.24
N VAL A 20 -1.27 -3.23 -17.63
CA VAL A 20 -1.06 -1.90 -17.04
C VAL A 20 -2.25 -0.97 -17.31
N PRO A 21 -2.71 -0.76 -18.56
CA PRO A 21 -3.90 0.05 -18.83
C PRO A 21 -5.14 -0.42 -18.08
N ARG A 22 -5.38 -1.73 -17.98
CA ARG A 22 -6.51 -2.29 -17.23
C ARG A 22 -6.39 -2.02 -15.73
N ALA A 23 -5.23 -2.27 -15.14
CA ALA A 23 -5.00 -2.00 -13.73
C ALA A 23 -5.14 -0.52 -13.38
N CYS A 24 -4.69 0.37 -14.26
CA CYS A 24 -4.72 1.82 -14.09
C CYS A 24 -6.03 2.49 -14.57
N ALA A 25 -7.02 1.75 -15.04
CA ALA A 25 -8.21 2.32 -15.69
C ALA A 25 -8.93 3.37 -14.83
N SER A 26 -9.11 3.12 -13.53
CA SER A 26 -9.77 4.06 -12.60
C SER A 26 -8.92 5.28 -12.24
N TYR A 27 -7.67 5.33 -12.67
CA TYR A 27 -6.73 6.45 -12.44
C TYR A 27 -6.51 7.29 -13.70
N ARG A 28 -7.08 6.89 -14.83
CA ARG A 28 -6.88 7.56 -16.12
C ARG A 28 -7.45 8.98 -16.09
N VAL A 29 -6.71 9.90 -16.70
CA VAL A 29 -7.14 11.29 -16.95
C VAL A 29 -6.94 11.62 -18.43
N GLU A 30 -7.70 12.56 -18.95
CA GLU A 30 -7.70 12.86 -20.39
C GLU A 30 -6.58 13.83 -20.77
N ASP A 31 -6.24 14.78 -19.89
CA ASP A 31 -5.26 15.82 -20.14
C ASP A 31 -4.44 16.18 -18.91
N GLY A 32 -3.40 16.96 -19.13
CA GLY A 32 -2.51 17.50 -18.10
C GLY A 32 -1.03 17.38 -18.50
N LYS A 33 -0.19 18.13 -17.81
CA LYS A 33 1.26 18.01 -17.93
C LYS A 33 1.75 16.96 -16.95
N ALA A 34 2.31 15.88 -17.44
CA ALA A 34 2.86 14.82 -16.60
C ALA A 34 3.96 15.35 -15.66
N ASP A 35 3.89 14.98 -14.38
CA ASP A 35 4.98 15.20 -13.44
C ASP A 35 6.13 14.23 -13.73
N PHE A 36 5.79 13.01 -14.13
CA PHE A 36 6.74 11.93 -14.40
C PHE A 36 6.35 11.11 -15.62
N VAL A 37 7.38 10.54 -16.25
CA VAL A 37 7.26 9.67 -17.43
C VAL A 37 7.83 8.30 -17.09
N ILE A 38 7.05 7.24 -17.29
CA ILE A 38 7.46 5.86 -17.09
C ILE A 38 7.52 5.14 -18.42
N ARG A 39 8.69 4.60 -18.73
CA ARG A 39 8.94 3.77 -19.90
C ARG A 39 9.67 2.50 -19.45
N VAL A 40 9.10 1.35 -19.73
CA VAL A 40 9.75 0.06 -19.48
C VAL A 40 10.48 -0.37 -20.75
N THR A 41 11.81 -0.44 -20.69
CA THR A 41 12.61 -0.93 -21.82
C THR A 41 12.51 -2.44 -21.93
N GLU A 42 12.88 -3.00 -23.08
CA GLU A 42 12.94 -4.45 -23.27
C GLU A 42 13.92 -5.11 -22.29
N GLU A 43 15.06 -4.47 -22.08
CA GLU A 43 16.08 -4.94 -21.13
C GLU A 43 15.51 -5.02 -19.71
N MET A 44 14.86 -3.96 -19.22
CA MET A 44 14.20 -3.96 -17.89
C MET A 44 13.14 -5.06 -17.78
N LEU A 45 12.36 -5.26 -18.84
CA LEU A 45 11.32 -6.30 -18.87
C LEU A 45 11.94 -7.70 -18.77
N MET A 46 12.96 -7.96 -19.58
CA MET A 46 13.61 -9.28 -19.61
C MET A 46 14.41 -9.58 -18.35
N GLU A 47 15.11 -8.59 -17.78
CA GLU A 47 15.76 -8.74 -16.47
C GLU A 47 14.78 -9.10 -15.35
N GLU A 48 13.60 -8.48 -15.35
CA GLU A 48 12.58 -8.78 -14.34
C GLU A 48 11.92 -10.13 -14.59
N HIS A 49 11.68 -10.49 -15.86
CA HIS A 49 11.09 -11.78 -16.24
C HIS A 49 12.00 -12.97 -15.88
N GLN A 50 13.32 -12.81 -15.99
CA GLN A 50 14.28 -13.85 -15.57
C GLN A 50 14.18 -14.21 -14.08
N LYS A 51 13.70 -13.31 -13.21
CA LYS A 51 13.53 -13.56 -11.77
C LYS A 51 12.29 -14.38 -11.45
N MET A 52 11.28 -14.33 -12.30
CA MET A 52 10.01 -15.02 -12.17
C MET A 52 9.48 -15.45 -13.56
N PRO A 53 10.13 -16.45 -14.19
CA PRO A 53 9.82 -16.83 -15.57
C PRO A 53 8.44 -17.46 -15.75
N GLU A 54 7.78 -17.85 -14.68
CA GLU A 54 6.41 -18.34 -14.67
C GLU A 54 5.37 -17.25 -14.90
N ASN A 55 5.72 -15.98 -14.71
CA ASN A 55 4.83 -14.85 -14.97
C ASN A 55 4.72 -14.58 -16.48
N SER A 56 3.56 -14.14 -16.95
CA SER A 56 3.45 -13.61 -18.31
C SER A 56 4.23 -12.29 -18.46
N LEU A 57 4.72 -12.00 -19.66
CA LEU A 57 5.40 -10.71 -19.94
C LEU A 57 4.52 -9.50 -19.62
N SER A 58 3.21 -9.61 -19.85
CA SER A 58 2.24 -8.57 -19.50
C SER A 58 2.18 -8.30 -17.99
N TYR A 59 2.21 -9.35 -17.17
CA TYR A 59 2.27 -9.20 -15.72
C TYR A 59 3.63 -8.71 -15.24
N THR A 60 4.71 -9.16 -15.86
CA THR A 60 6.08 -8.69 -15.59
C THR A 60 6.21 -7.19 -15.88
N GLU A 61 5.65 -6.70 -17.00
CA GLU A 61 5.62 -5.25 -17.28
C GLU A 61 4.91 -4.47 -16.17
N ASN A 62 3.79 -4.97 -15.68
CA ASN A 62 3.08 -4.33 -14.56
C ASN A 62 3.95 -4.26 -13.28
N ILE A 63 4.77 -5.27 -13.01
CA ILE A 63 5.76 -5.25 -11.91
C ILE A 63 6.83 -4.19 -12.19
N CYS A 64 7.35 -4.10 -13.41
CA CYS A 64 8.34 -3.09 -13.80
C CYS A 64 7.79 -1.66 -13.62
N VAL A 65 6.56 -1.41 -14.07
CA VAL A 65 5.87 -0.11 -13.89
C VAL A 65 5.69 0.20 -12.40
N CYS A 66 5.22 -0.75 -11.60
CA CYS A 66 5.10 -0.58 -10.15
C CYS A 66 6.42 -0.18 -9.50
N ARG A 67 7.52 -0.85 -9.85
CA ARG A 67 8.86 -0.54 -9.33
C ARG A 67 9.36 0.84 -9.79
N ALA A 68 9.14 1.19 -11.05
CA ALA A 68 9.51 2.49 -11.59
C ALA A 68 8.75 3.63 -10.90
N VAL A 69 7.43 3.48 -10.71
CA VAL A 69 6.63 4.43 -9.94
C VAL A 69 7.11 4.52 -8.49
N CYS A 70 7.38 3.39 -7.84
CA CYS A 70 7.91 3.39 -6.46
C CYS A 70 9.23 4.16 -6.36
N ASN A 71 10.19 3.85 -7.23
CA ASN A 71 11.50 4.51 -7.23
C ASN A 71 11.37 6.03 -7.45
N THR A 72 10.60 6.44 -8.45
CA THR A 72 10.40 7.86 -8.75
C THR A 72 9.63 8.57 -7.63
N ALA A 73 8.52 8.01 -7.18
CA ALA A 73 7.69 8.61 -6.13
C ALA A 73 8.44 8.75 -4.81
N SER A 74 9.33 7.81 -4.47
CA SER A 74 10.11 7.85 -3.23
C SER A 74 11.02 9.07 -3.17
N ALA A 75 11.69 9.42 -4.26
CA ALA A 75 12.51 10.63 -4.31
C ALA A 75 11.70 11.94 -4.22
N HIS A 76 10.36 11.84 -4.26
CA HIS A 76 9.41 12.97 -4.24
C HIS A 76 8.41 12.90 -3.07
N GLY A 77 8.84 12.35 -1.95
CA GLY A 77 8.07 12.36 -0.70
C GLY A 77 6.92 11.35 -0.64
N ALA A 78 7.07 10.20 -1.30
CA ALA A 78 6.13 9.09 -1.19
C ALA A 78 6.83 7.80 -0.76
N MET A 79 6.11 6.90 -0.11
CA MET A 79 6.60 5.58 0.30
C MET A 79 5.56 4.52 -0.06
N LEU A 80 5.99 3.45 -0.69
CA LEU A 80 5.12 2.30 -0.94
C LEU A 80 5.26 1.29 0.19
N LEU A 81 4.13 0.97 0.83
CA LEU A 81 4.05 0.02 1.93
C LEU A 81 3.39 -1.29 1.46
N HIS A 82 3.95 -2.43 1.82
CA HIS A 82 3.30 -3.72 1.62
C HIS A 82 2.24 -3.94 2.71
N ALA A 83 1.05 -3.46 2.46
CA ALA A 83 -0.07 -3.50 3.39
C ALA A 83 -1.41 -3.55 2.67
N ALA A 84 -2.38 -4.22 3.27
CA ALA A 84 -3.78 -4.06 2.89
C ALA A 84 -4.40 -2.92 3.70
N THR A 85 -5.10 -2.00 3.05
CA THR A 85 -5.58 -0.76 3.68
C THR A 85 -7.08 -0.58 3.47
N VAL A 86 -7.77 -0.24 4.53
CA VAL A 86 -9.19 0.10 4.52
C VAL A 86 -9.42 1.53 4.96
N MET A 87 -10.57 2.08 4.58
CA MET A 87 -11.06 3.39 5.05
C MET A 87 -12.36 3.22 5.83
N THR A 88 -12.46 3.93 6.95
CA THR A 88 -13.70 4.09 7.72
C THR A 88 -13.67 5.42 8.48
N GLY A 89 -14.80 6.08 8.63
CA GLY A 89 -14.87 7.36 9.34
C GLY A 89 -13.94 8.45 8.79
N GLY A 90 -13.69 8.47 7.48
CA GLY A 90 -12.78 9.43 6.82
C GLY A 90 -11.27 9.17 7.08
N LYS A 91 -10.91 8.05 7.66
CA LYS A 91 -9.53 7.68 8.02
C LYS A 91 -9.12 6.36 7.38
N ALA A 92 -7.81 6.19 7.14
CA ALA A 92 -7.23 4.96 6.62
C ALA A 92 -6.54 4.15 7.74
N TYR A 93 -6.66 2.83 7.66
CA TYR A 93 -6.04 1.87 8.56
C TYR A 93 -5.37 0.78 7.74
N ALA A 94 -4.07 0.58 7.99
CA ALA A 94 -3.25 -0.37 7.24
C ALA A 94 -2.99 -1.65 8.04
N PHE A 95 -3.08 -2.79 7.38
CA PHE A 95 -2.74 -4.11 7.90
C PHE A 95 -1.55 -4.66 7.14
N SER A 96 -0.45 -4.91 7.84
CA SER A 96 0.79 -5.37 7.24
C SER A 96 1.26 -6.69 7.84
N ALA A 97 1.84 -7.54 6.99
CA ALA A 97 2.41 -8.83 7.37
C ALA A 97 3.19 -9.41 6.17
N PRO A 98 4.03 -10.42 6.38
CA PRO A 98 4.60 -11.21 5.28
C PRO A 98 3.52 -11.75 4.33
N SER A 99 3.92 -12.05 3.09
CA SER A 99 2.98 -12.64 2.11
C SER A 99 2.36 -13.93 2.67
N GLY A 100 1.08 -14.17 2.39
CA GLY A 100 0.37 -15.37 2.84
C GLY A 100 -0.06 -15.39 4.32
N THR A 101 0.24 -14.37 5.13
CA THR A 101 -0.15 -14.33 6.54
C THR A 101 -1.67 -14.12 6.73
N GLY A 102 -2.35 -13.44 5.79
CA GLY A 102 -3.80 -13.24 5.86
C GLY A 102 -4.28 -11.78 5.80
N LYS A 103 -3.47 -10.83 5.30
CA LYS A 103 -3.87 -9.41 5.13
C LYS A 103 -5.20 -9.24 4.41
N SER A 104 -5.31 -9.82 3.20
CA SER A 104 -6.56 -9.76 2.41
C SER A 104 -7.74 -10.40 3.13
N THR A 105 -7.51 -11.51 3.83
CA THR A 105 -8.55 -12.17 4.63
C THR A 105 -9.03 -11.23 5.75
N HIS A 106 -8.12 -10.53 6.44
CA HIS A 106 -8.47 -9.66 7.55
C HIS A 106 -9.28 -8.43 7.10
N ILE A 107 -8.88 -7.76 6.00
CA ILE A 107 -9.66 -6.62 5.49
C ILE A 107 -11.01 -7.05 4.93
N ARG A 108 -11.13 -8.27 4.40
CA ARG A 108 -12.41 -8.86 4.00
C ARG A 108 -13.32 -9.10 5.22
N LEU A 109 -12.74 -9.54 6.35
CA LEU A 109 -13.49 -9.66 7.61
C LEU A 109 -14.01 -8.30 8.10
N TRP A 110 -13.19 -7.24 8.02
CA TRP A 110 -13.66 -5.89 8.30
C TRP A 110 -14.84 -5.49 7.42
N LYS A 111 -14.72 -5.68 6.09
CA LYS A 111 -15.83 -5.38 5.15
C LYS A 111 -17.07 -6.20 5.44
N ARG A 112 -16.90 -7.47 5.80
CA ARG A 112 -18.03 -8.36 6.16
C ARG A 112 -18.74 -7.91 7.44
N VAL A 113 -17.98 -7.53 8.47
CA VAL A 113 -18.54 -7.16 9.78
C VAL A 113 -19.18 -5.77 9.77
N TYR A 114 -18.57 -4.81 9.07
CA TYR A 114 -18.96 -3.39 9.11
C TYR A 114 -19.62 -2.88 7.82
N GLY A 115 -19.80 -3.75 6.82
CA GLY A 115 -20.53 -3.42 5.60
C GLY A 115 -20.03 -2.16 4.91
N ASP A 116 -20.93 -1.26 4.57
CA ASP A 116 -20.63 -0.04 3.81
C ASP A 116 -19.89 1.03 4.62
N ALA A 117 -19.81 0.90 5.93
CA ALA A 117 -18.96 1.76 6.76
C ALA A 117 -17.45 1.57 6.46
N VAL A 118 -17.06 0.45 5.83
CA VAL A 118 -15.68 0.15 5.48
C VAL A 118 -15.51 0.07 3.96
N THR A 119 -14.57 0.84 3.42
CA THR A 119 -14.14 0.76 2.02
C THR A 119 -12.72 0.21 1.95
N ILE A 120 -12.47 -0.75 1.07
CA ILE A 120 -11.09 -1.23 0.82
C ILE A 120 -10.38 -0.20 -0.06
N LEU A 121 -9.38 0.46 0.49
CA LEU A 121 -8.58 1.44 -0.23
C LEU A 121 -7.58 0.75 -1.16
N ASN A 122 -6.85 -0.25 -0.65
CA ASN A 122 -5.88 -1.01 -1.43
C ASN A 122 -5.60 -2.37 -0.76
N GLY A 123 -5.54 -3.43 -1.55
CA GLY A 123 -5.34 -4.81 -1.05
C GLY A 123 -3.89 -5.21 -0.78
N ASP A 124 -2.88 -4.42 -1.27
CA ASP A 124 -1.49 -4.89 -1.22
C ASP A 124 -0.42 -3.79 -1.14
N LYS A 125 -0.52 -2.72 -1.94
CA LYS A 125 0.54 -1.72 -2.14
C LYS A 125 0.00 -0.29 -2.15
N PRO A 126 -0.55 0.25 -1.04
CA PRO A 126 -0.88 1.65 -0.93
C PRO A 126 0.39 2.51 -1.05
N LEU A 127 0.27 3.71 -1.61
CA LEU A 127 1.27 4.75 -1.50
C LEU A 127 0.94 5.65 -0.31
N LEU A 128 1.96 5.97 0.47
CA LEU A 128 1.87 6.93 1.58
C LEU A 128 2.62 8.20 1.21
N ARG A 129 2.00 9.36 1.42
CA ARG A 129 2.64 10.67 1.23
C ARG A 129 2.41 11.55 2.45
N GLU A 130 3.41 12.36 2.76
CA GLU A 130 3.22 13.44 3.72
C GLU A 130 2.56 14.64 3.04
N LYS A 131 1.50 15.14 3.63
CA LYS A 131 0.85 16.41 3.29
C LYS A 131 0.50 17.16 4.57
N ASP A 132 0.96 18.39 4.68
CA ASP A 132 0.66 19.27 5.83
C ASP A 132 0.96 18.62 7.19
N GLY A 133 2.02 17.82 7.24
CA GLY A 133 2.45 17.09 8.43
C GLY A 133 1.64 15.83 8.75
N GLU A 134 0.68 15.43 7.91
CA GLU A 134 -0.06 14.18 8.02
C GLU A 134 0.40 13.17 6.97
N LEU A 135 0.32 11.89 7.30
CA LEU A 135 0.53 10.81 6.34
C LEU A 135 -0.80 10.45 5.68
N ILE A 136 -0.89 10.66 4.38
CA ILE A 136 -2.05 10.32 3.58
C ILE A 136 -1.80 8.99 2.87
N ALA A 137 -2.71 8.04 3.04
CA ALA A 137 -2.71 6.78 2.32
C ALA A 137 -3.54 6.91 1.03
N TYR A 138 -2.99 6.43 -0.06
CA TYR A 138 -3.60 6.44 -1.39
C TYR A 138 -3.83 5.02 -1.89
N GLY A 139 -4.98 4.78 -2.50
CA GLY A 139 -5.18 3.60 -3.34
C GLY A 139 -4.29 3.66 -4.57
N THR A 140 -3.81 2.52 -5.01
CA THR A 140 -2.95 2.38 -6.19
C THR A 140 -3.44 1.26 -7.10
N PRO A 141 -3.04 1.21 -8.38
CA PRO A 141 -3.35 0.11 -9.28
C PRO A 141 -2.82 -1.26 -8.80
N TRP A 142 -1.82 -1.27 -7.93
CA TRP A 142 -1.14 -2.49 -7.45
C TRP A 142 -1.77 -2.98 -6.15
N CYS A 143 -2.82 -3.78 -6.28
CA CYS A 143 -3.72 -4.13 -5.17
C CYS A 143 -3.78 -5.63 -4.83
N GLY A 144 -2.86 -6.42 -5.39
CA GLY A 144 -2.82 -7.86 -5.15
C GLY A 144 -3.78 -8.66 -6.03
N LYS A 145 -3.89 -9.96 -5.74
CA LYS A 145 -4.61 -10.93 -6.58
C LYS A 145 -6.12 -10.68 -6.63
N GLU A 146 -6.67 -10.16 -5.56
CA GLU A 146 -8.10 -9.91 -5.41
C GLU A 146 -8.59 -8.71 -6.22
N GLY A 147 -7.70 -7.88 -6.73
CA GLY A 147 -8.03 -6.68 -7.49
C GLY A 147 -8.73 -5.58 -6.68
N TRP A 148 -8.64 -5.63 -5.35
CA TRP A 148 -9.33 -4.69 -4.47
C TRP A 148 -8.58 -3.38 -4.33
N GLN A 149 -9.10 -2.36 -4.98
CA GLN A 149 -8.57 -1.01 -4.91
C GLN A 149 -9.68 0.03 -5.12
N THR A 150 -9.50 1.19 -4.55
CA THR A 150 -10.34 2.36 -4.77
C THR A 150 -9.41 3.54 -5.04
N ASN A 151 -9.66 4.27 -6.13
CA ASN A 151 -8.95 5.52 -6.41
C ASN A 151 -9.43 6.62 -5.45
N ALA A 152 -8.97 6.52 -4.22
CA ALA A 152 -9.28 7.43 -3.12
C ALA A 152 -8.06 7.61 -2.22
N LYS A 153 -8.21 8.51 -1.24
CA LYS A 153 -7.18 8.78 -0.23
C LYS A 153 -7.81 9.15 1.11
N ALA A 154 -7.08 8.86 2.19
CA ALA A 154 -7.46 9.30 3.53
C ALA A 154 -6.22 9.40 4.44
N PRO A 155 -6.27 10.22 5.51
CA PRO A 155 -5.22 10.25 6.53
C PRO A 155 -5.01 8.86 7.14
N LEU A 156 -3.76 8.38 7.13
CA LEU A 156 -3.39 7.13 7.79
C LEU A 156 -3.44 7.35 9.30
N SER A 157 -4.31 6.61 9.99
CA SER A 157 -4.59 6.80 11.41
C SER A 157 -4.24 5.59 12.28
N GLY A 158 -3.82 4.48 11.67
CA GLY A 158 -3.37 3.30 12.39
C GLY A 158 -2.68 2.29 11.47
N LEU A 159 -1.68 1.60 12.02
CA LEU A 159 -0.99 0.47 11.38
C LEU A 159 -1.07 -0.74 12.30
N CYS A 160 -1.49 -1.88 11.79
CA CYS A 160 -1.58 -3.13 12.53
C CYS A 160 -0.77 -4.23 11.81
N PHE A 161 0.21 -4.77 12.50
CA PHE A 161 0.90 -5.98 12.04
C PHE A 161 0.10 -7.20 12.44
N LEU A 162 -0.03 -8.16 11.50
CA LEU A 162 -0.76 -9.41 11.72
C LEU A 162 0.22 -10.57 11.92
N GLU A 163 -0.07 -11.40 12.90
CA GLU A 163 0.55 -12.70 13.13
C GLU A 163 -0.54 -13.76 13.28
N ARG A 164 -0.26 -14.99 12.87
CA ARG A 164 -1.18 -16.10 13.08
C ARG A 164 -1.15 -16.52 14.54
N GLY A 165 -2.32 -16.71 15.13
CA GLY A 165 -2.50 -17.16 16.49
C GLY A 165 -3.79 -17.93 16.65
N GLU A 166 -3.85 -18.80 17.64
CA GLU A 166 -5.09 -19.52 18.00
C GLU A 166 -6.08 -18.60 18.70
N GLU A 167 -5.57 -17.69 19.54
CA GLU A 167 -6.34 -16.67 20.25
C GLU A 167 -6.15 -15.29 19.65
N ASN A 168 -7.21 -14.48 19.71
CA ASN A 168 -7.16 -13.10 19.24
C ASN A 168 -6.64 -12.18 20.34
N LYS A 169 -5.43 -11.64 20.15
CA LYS A 169 -4.81 -10.71 21.09
C LYS A 169 -4.22 -9.52 20.34
N ILE A 170 -4.54 -8.30 20.77
CA ILE A 170 -3.98 -7.07 20.21
C ILE A 170 -3.23 -6.29 21.28
N ARG A 171 -2.08 -5.75 20.92
CA ARG A 171 -1.33 -4.82 21.76
C ARG A 171 -0.72 -3.70 20.94
N ARG A 172 -0.54 -2.56 21.58
CA ARG A 172 0.23 -1.47 20.98
C ARG A 172 1.72 -1.81 21.02
N LEU A 173 2.42 -1.50 19.91
CA LEU A 173 3.86 -1.60 19.85
C LEU A 173 4.50 -0.28 20.31
N SER A 174 5.64 -0.39 20.99
CA SER A 174 6.54 0.74 21.17
C SER A 174 7.17 1.13 19.83
N PRO A 175 7.65 2.38 19.68
CA PRO A 175 8.38 2.78 18.48
C PRO A 175 9.54 1.85 18.12
N SER A 176 10.32 1.40 19.10
CA SER A 176 11.45 0.48 18.90
C SER A 176 11.04 -0.88 18.35
N GLU A 177 9.91 -1.44 18.82
CA GLU A 177 9.36 -2.70 18.30
C GLU A 177 8.81 -2.55 16.88
N ALA A 178 8.32 -1.36 16.51
CA ALA A 178 7.73 -1.08 15.21
C ALA A 178 8.78 -0.94 14.11
N VAL A 179 9.98 -0.43 14.40
CA VAL A 179 11.04 -0.11 13.42
C VAL A 179 11.34 -1.27 12.49
N ASP A 180 11.75 -2.42 13.03
CA ASP A 180 12.13 -3.59 12.22
C ASP A 180 10.96 -4.10 11.36
N ARG A 181 9.75 -4.12 11.93
CA ARG A 181 8.53 -4.56 11.23
C ARG A 181 8.18 -3.64 10.07
N VAL A 182 8.21 -2.32 10.27
CA VAL A 182 7.97 -1.33 9.21
C VAL A 182 9.04 -1.45 8.12
N PHE A 183 10.31 -1.51 8.52
CA PHE A 183 11.43 -1.58 7.58
C PHE A 183 11.37 -2.80 6.65
N ARG A 184 10.90 -3.94 7.15
CA ARG A 184 10.71 -5.17 6.35
C ARG A 184 9.58 -5.09 5.34
N GLN A 185 8.59 -4.21 5.55
CA GLN A 185 7.38 -4.13 4.74
C GLN A 185 7.34 -2.91 3.81
N MET A 186 8.30 -2.00 3.88
CA MET A 186 8.41 -0.93 2.91
C MET A 186 9.21 -1.36 1.68
N LEU A 187 8.78 -0.90 0.50
CA LEU A 187 9.57 -1.06 -0.72
C LEU A 187 10.81 -0.17 -0.63
N LYS A 188 11.97 -0.75 -0.96
CA LYS A 188 13.27 -0.07 -0.91
C LYS A 188 13.58 0.50 -2.29
N PRO A 189 13.66 1.84 -2.43
CA PRO A 189 14.12 2.48 -3.66
C PRO A 189 15.57 2.11 -3.99
N LYS A 190 15.96 2.29 -5.26
CA LYS A 190 17.32 2.00 -5.71
C LYS A 190 18.30 3.17 -5.48
N ASP A 191 17.80 4.40 -5.46
CA ASP A 191 18.61 5.60 -5.33
C ASP A 191 18.67 6.11 -3.88
N ALA A 192 19.78 6.79 -3.54
CA ALA A 192 20.05 7.25 -2.19
C ALA A 192 19.01 8.28 -1.67
N ARG A 193 18.49 9.15 -2.55
CA ARG A 193 17.48 10.15 -2.18
C ARG A 193 16.15 9.47 -1.83
N GLY A 194 15.71 8.53 -2.67
CA GLY A 194 14.50 7.77 -2.41
C GLY A 194 14.60 6.93 -1.14
N VAL A 195 15.78 6.33 -0.86
CA VAL A 195 16.03 5.62 0.41
C VAL A 195 15.91 6.57 1.60
N ALA A 196 16.58 7.73 1.55
CA ALA A 196 16.54 8.71 2.65
C ALA A 196 15.11 9.20 2.92
N GLU A 197 14.36 9.54 1.87
CA GLU A 197 12.95 9.97 2.00
C GLU A 197 12.05 8.84 2.53
N THR A 198 12.24 7.61 2.08
CA THR A 198 11.47 6.45 2.57
C THR A 198 11.74 6.23 4.06
N LEU A 199 12.99 6.34 4.52
CA LEU A 199 13.34 6.25 5.94
C LEU A 199 12.74 7.39 6.76
N ARG A 200 12.76 8.62 6.24
CA ARG A 200 12.14 9.78 6.87
C ARG A 200 10.62 9.58 7.05
N LEU A 201 9.94 9.10 6.02
CA LEU A 201 8.50 8.82 6.09
C LEU A 201 8.17 7.65 7.03
N ALA A 202 9.03 6.64 7.10
CA ALA A 202 8.89 5.53 8.04
C ALA A 202 9.04 6.02 9.49
N ASP A 203 10.04 6.85 9.79
CA ASP A 203 10.20 7.48 11.11
C ASP A 203 8.98 8.35 11.48
N LEU A 204 8.52 9.19 10.55
CA LEU A 204 7.31 10.00 10.73
C LEU A 204 6.09 9.13 11.03
N MET A 205 5.91 8.03 10.31
CA MET A 205 4.82 7.08 10.53
C MET A 205 4.89 6.47 11.93
N ILE A 206 6.06 5.95 12.34
CA ILE A 206 6.23 5.32 13.65
C ILE A 206 5.99 6.30 14.81
N ARG A 207 6.36 7.57 14.65
CA ARG A 207 6.15 8.60 15.67
C ARG A 207 4.72 9.09 15.76
N LYS A 208 4.01 9.23 14.64
CA LYS A 208 2.68 9.86 14.59
C LYS A 208 1.52 8.89 14.60
N ILE A 209 1.72 7.68 14.06
CA ILE A 209 0.65 6.71 13.86
C ILE A 209 0.73 5.63 14.95
N PRO A 210 -0.36 5.30 15.66
CA PRO A 210 -0.38 4.17 16.57
C PRO A 210 -0.13 2.86 15.80
N VAL A 211 0.85 2.10 16.25
CA VAL A 211 1.22 0.81 15.66
C VAL A 211 0.82 -0.32 16.61
N PHE A 212 0.15 -1.33 16.08
CA PHE A 212 -0.33 -2.48 16.83
C PHE A 212 0.23 -3.79 16.29
N LEU A 213 0.24 -4.79 17.13
CA LEU A 213 0.44 -6.19 16.78
C LEU A 213 -0.82 -6.96 17.14
N LEU A 214 -1.41 -7.63 16.17
CA LEU A 214 -2.56 -8.52 16.33
C LEU A 214 -2.12 -9.95 16.05
N SER A 215 -2.07 -10.78 17.08
CA SER A 215 -2.07 -12.24 16.93
C SER A 215 -3.52 -12.67 16.76
N CYS A 216 -3.86 -13.38 15.68
CA CYS A 216 -5.25 -13.68 15.38
C CYS A 216 -5.46 -14.95 14.56
N ASN A 217 -6.64 -15.52 14.74
CA ASN A 217 -7.24 -16.50 13.84
C ASN A 217 -8.14 -15.83 12.78
N ILE A 218 -8.79 -16.65 11.93
CA ILE A 218 -9.73 -16.16 10.91
C ILE A 218 -11.13 -16.12 11.50
N SER A 219 -11.45 -15.03 12.21
CA SER A 219 -12.76 -14.83 12.85
C SER A 219 -13.25 -13.39 12.79
N GLU A 220 -14.54 -13.17 12.95
CA GLU A 220 -15.12 -11.83 13.10
C GLU A 220 -14.65 -11.14 14.38
N GLU A 221 -14.37 -11.91 15.43
CA GLU A 221 -13.80 -11.41 16.67
C GLU A 221 -12.47 -10.69 16.42
N ALA A 222 -11.58 -11.26 15.61
CA ALA A 222 -10.31 -10.63 15.22
C ALA A 222 -10.53 -9.26 14.54
N ALA A 223 -11.56 -9.18 13.66
CA ALA A 223 -11.91 -7.94 13.01
C ALA A 223 -12.47 -6.91 14.00
N ARG A 224 -13.36 -7.31 14.91
CA ARG A 224 -13.91 -6.42 15.95
C ARG A 224 -12.83 -5.92 16.90
N LEU A 225 -11.93 -6.80 17.33
CA LEU A 225 -10.83 -6.45 18.23
C LEU A 225 -9.90 -5.41 17.59
N SER A 226 -9.49 -5.62 16.33
CA SER A 226 -8.65 -4.65 15.63
C SER A 226 -9.39 -3.35 15.31
N TYR A 227 -10.69 -3.41 15.00
CA TYR A 227 -11.50 -2.22 14.76
C TYR A 227 -11.54 -1.34 16.02
N GLY A 228 -11.90 -1.89 17.17
CA GLY A 228 -11.93 -1.16 18.45
C GLY A 228 -10.58 -0.51 18.75
N ALA A 229 -9.49 -1.30 18.71
CA ALA A 229 -8.15 -0.79 19.02
C ALA A 229 -7.67 0.33 18.09
N LEU A 230 -8.03 0.29 16.79
CA LEU A 230 -7.57 1.25 15.78
C LEU A 230 -8.46 2.49 15.71
N THR A 231 -9.78 2.37 15.94
CA THR A 231 -10.75 3.46 15.70
C THR A 231 -11.16 4.22 16.96
N GLU A 232 -11.03 3.59 18.13
CA GLU A 232 -11.35 4.27 19.40
C GLU A 232 -10.37 5.40 19.66
N LYS A 233 -10.90 6.60 19.86
CA LYS A 233 -10.12 7.72 20.37
C LYS A 233 -9.72 7.37 21.81
N LYS A 234 -8.42 7.15 22.06
CA LYS A 234 -7.94 7.32 23.42
C LYS A 234 -8.10 8.79 23.80
N GLY A 235 -9.06 9.05 24.71
CA GLY A 235 -9.19 10.32 25.38
C GLY A 235 -7.91 10.71 26.11
#